data_6196708eee9d8599a861c4996249ab14
#
_entry.id   6196708eee9d8599a861c4996249ab14
#
_cell.length_a   1.000
_cell.length_b   1.000
_cell.length_c   1.000
_cell.angle_alpha   90.00
_cell.angle_beta   90.00
_cell.angle_gamma   90.00
#
_symmetry.space_group_name_H-M   'P 1'
#
loop_
_entity.id
_entity.type
_entity.pdbx_description
1 polymer ?
#
loop_
_entity_poly.entity_id
_entity_poly.type
_entity_poly.pdbx_seq_one_letter_code
_entity_poly.pdbx_strand_id
1 'polypeptide(L)'
;ISPDENLLIYGEDFTGRREYTLRIKDLHKNKLLDDEIVKVSPNAIWSSDSKYIVYAKKDEETLIQNQIYVHEIGTDQSEDKLIYKEDDNEFNIWLSESRTKKYIYIYIEKTDSSEVWLLDKDNPLGNLELVLKRSENHLYSIEDGGDYFYALSNYDDAKNFKVMRLEKDGFQNINNWEEVIEVRDTHYIEDMLTFNEFIVIQSRYDGIPIIEVFNFANNSLNQIDMKDEVYDLGLVYNNNFDSSFFRYSYSSLKTSPQILKYDLYDNTNNVIWKKQVNNFIDTDYEIKRIKTLARDDTNVPVSIVYKKGLDLKNAPMLIYGYGSYGINMDSGFRSTITPLLNRGFIFAIAQIRGGADMGRYWYED
;
A
#
# COMPACT_ATOMS: atom_id res chain seq x y z
N ILE A 1 5.10 -18.36 0.40
CA ILE A 1 6.04 -19.42 0.84
C ILE A 1 5.91 -19.56 2.34
N SER A 2 5.94 -20.79 2.88
CA SER A 2 5.94 -21.06 4.30
C SER A 2 7.20 -20.53 4.99
N PRO A 3 7.17 -20.22 6.30
CA PRO A 3 8.34 -19.74 7.04
C PRO A 3 9.57 -20.66 6.98
N ASP A 4 9.35 -21.96 6.88
CA ASP A 4 10.41 -22.98 6.73
C ASP A 4 10.88 -23.17 5.28
N GLU A 5 10.34 -22.40 4.32
CA GLU A 5 10.64 -22.40 2.88
C GLU A 5 10.34 -23.73 2.14
N ASN A 6 9.59 -24.65 2.76
CA ASN A 6 9.30 -25.97 2.18
C ASN A 6 8.04 -25.98 1.31
N LEU A 7 7.07 -25.10 1.59
CA LEU A 7 5.76 -25.10 0.96
C LEU A 7 5.46 -23.75 0.28
N LEU A 8 4.77 -23.85 -0.85
CA LEU A 8 4.20 -22.70 -1.56
C LEU A 8 2.69 -22.80 -1.55
N ILE A 9 1.98 -21.80 -1.02
CA ILE A 9 0.55 -21.62 -1.24
C ILE A 9 0.32 -20.65 -2.38
N TYR A 10 -0.66 -20.93 -3.24
CA TYR A 10 -1.08 -20.05 -4.33
C TYR A 10 -2.56 -20.25 -4.64
N GLY A 11 -3.20 -19.21 -5.18
CA GLY A 11 -4.61 -19.23 -5.57
C GLY A 11 -4.78 -19.34 -7.08
N GLU A 12 -5.69 -20.22 -7.53
CA GLU A 12 -6.07 -20.39 -8.93
C GLU A 12 -7.54 -19.96 -9.12
N ASP A 13 -7.79 -19.10 -10.11
CA ASP A 13 -9.15 -18.73 -10.55
C ASP A 13 -9.39 -19.24 -11.97
N PHE A 14 -10.15 -20.32 -12.10
CA PHE A 14 -10.47 -20.93 -13.38
C PHE A 14 -11.64 -20.27 -14.10
N THR A 15 -12.41 -19.45 -13.41
CA THR A 15 -13.65 -18.87 -13.92
C THR A 15 -13.54 -17.40 -14.28
N GLY A 16 -12.52 -16.71 -13.77
CA GLY A 16 -12.37 -15.25 -13.86
C GLY A 16 -13.33 -14.47 -12.96
N ARG A 17 -14.00 -15.15 -12.03
CA ARG A 17 -14.98 -14.54 -11.10
C ARG A 17 -14.35 -14.09 -9.78
N ARG A 18 -13.01 -14.17 -9.66
CA ARG A 18 -12.29 -13.89 -8.43
C ARG A 18 -12.66 -14.83 -7.27
N GLU A 19 -13.14 -16.02 -7.58
CA GLU A 19 -13.31 -17.13 -6.65
C GLU A 19 -12.11 -18.06 -6.82
N TYR A 20 -11.25 -18.09 -5.81
CA TYR A 20 -10.01 -18.83 -5.90
C TYR A 20 -10.12 -20.19 -5.22
N THR A 21 -9.34 -21.13 -5.73
CA THR A 21 -8.96 -22.35 -5.05
C THR A 21 -7.52 -22.22 -4.59
N LEU A 22 -7.26 -22.30 -3.30
CA LEU A 22 -5.89 -22.35 -2.77
C LEU A 22 -5.37 -23.77 -2.91
N ARG A 23 -4.12 -23.87 -3.37
CA ARG A 23 -3.37 -25.13 -3.47
C ARG A 23 -2.02 -24.96 -2.80
N ILE A 24 -1.51 -26.08 -2.26
CA ILE A 24 -0.24 -26.11 -1.57
C ILE A 24 0.71 -27.02 -2.32
N LYS A 25 1.91 -26.54 -2.59
CA LYS A 25 2.95 -27.26 -3.30
C LYS A 25 4.17 -27.48 -2.41
N ASP A 26 4.60 -28.73 -2.27
CA ASP A 26 5.90 -29.10 -1.71
C ASP A 26 7.00 -28.72 -2.70
N LEU A 27 7.85 -27.77 -2.33
CA LEU A 27 8.89 -27.21 -3.19
C LEU A 27 10.06 -28.17 -3.41
N HIS A 28 10.36 -29.03 -2.45
CA HIS A 28 11.44 -30.02 -2.55
C HIS A 28 11.04 -31.20 -3.43
N LYS A 29 9.82 -31.72 -3.23
CA LYS A 29 9.31 -32.85 -4.04
C LYS A 29 8.72 -32.40 -5.35
N ASN A 30 8.51 -31.09 -5.54
CA ASN A 30 7.83 -30.50 -6.68
C ASN A 30 6.44 -31.13 -6.96
N LYS A 31 5.68 -31.40 -5.89
CA LYS A 31 4.36 -32.02 -5.93
C LYS A 31 3.33 -31.15 -5.20
N LEU A 32 2.09 -31.20 -5.68
CA LEU A 32 0.95 -30.69 -4.94
C LEU A 32 0.65 -31.59 -3.74
N LEU A 33 0.25 -31.00 -2.64
CA LEU A 33 -0.40 -31.68 -1.55
C LEU A 33 -1.87 -31.93 -1.89
N ASP A 34 -2.54 -32.73 -1.11
CA ASP A 34 -3.97 -33.04 -1.31
C ASP A 34 -4.89 -31.92 -0.81
N ASP A 35 -4.33 -30.92 -0.11
CA ASP A 35 -5.05 -29.74 0.40
C ASP A 35 -5.62 -28.94 -0.77
N GLU A 36 -6.94 -28.76 -0.76
CA GLU A 36 -7.67 -27.96 -1.75
C GLU A 36 -8.73 -27.11 -1.04
N ILE A 37 -8.49 -25.80 -0.96
CA ILE A 37 -9.37 -24.88 -0.25
C ILE A 37 -10.10 -24.01 -1.29
N VAL A 38 -11.40 -24.24 -1.45
CA VAL A 38 -12.21 -23.69 -2.53
C VAL A 38 -13.06 -22.48 -2.09
N LYS A 39 -13.44 -21.64 -3.07
CA LYS A 39 -14.32 -20.47 -2.90
C LYS A 39 -13.77 -19.42 -1.91
N VAL A 40 -12.50 -19.10 -2.03
CA VAL A 40 -11.79 -18.22 -1.09
C VAL A 40 -11.14 -17.03 -1.80
N SER A 41 -10.55 -16.14 -1.01
CA SER A 41 -9.63 -15.10 -1.47
C SER A 41 -8.25 -15.72 -1.79
N PRO A 42 -7.47 -15.15 -2.73
CA PRO A 42 -6.12 -15.64 -3.00
C PRO A 42 -5.13 -15.35 -1.86
N ASN A 43 -5.49 -14.48 -0.91
CA ASN A 43 -4.64 -14.09 0.19
C ASN A 43 -4.75 -15.09 1.35
N ALA A 44 -3.60 -15.65 1.74
CA ALA A 44 -3.49 -16.54 2.88
C ALA A 44 -2.13 -16.33 3.56
N ILE A 45 -2.11 -16.46 4.88
CA ILE A 45 -0.94 -16.20 5.72
C ILE A 45 -0.60 -17.45 6.51
N TRP A 46 0.66 -17.84 6.50
CA TRP A 46 1.18 -18.99 7.24
C TRP A 46 1.32 -18.70 8.74
N SER A 47 1.08 -19.71 9.59
CA SER A 47 1.56 -19.72 10.97
C SER A 47 3.09 -19.79 11.02
N SER A 48 3.70 -19.41 12.14
CA SER A 48 5.16 -19.40 12.29
C SER A 48 5.77 -20.80 12.16
N ASP A 49 5.05 -21.84 12.57
CA ASP A 49 5.49 -23.25 12.51
C ASP A 49 5.19 -23.94 11.16
N SER A 50 4.65 -23.20 10.19
CA SER A 50 4.29 -23.70 8.86
C SER A 50 3.21 -24.80 8.82
N LYS A 51 2.47 -25.00 9.91
CA LYS A 51 1.43 -26.06 10.00
C LYS A 51 0.03 -25.56 9.67
N TYR A 52 -0.20 -24.28 9.80
CA TYR A 52 -1.52 -23.67 9.58
C TYR A 52 -1.43 -22.55 8.57
N ILE A 53 -2.54 -22.30 7.91
CA ILE A 53 -2.77 -21.09 7.13
C ILE A 53 -4.05 -20.40 7.60
N VAL A 54 -4.01 -19.06 7.62
CA VAL A 54 -5.16 -18.21 7.88
C VAL A 54 -5.59 -17.62 6.55
N TYR A 55 -6.87 -17.75 6.19
CA TYR A 55 -7.39 -17.30 4.90
C TYR A 55 -8.78 -16.68 5.04
N ALA A 56 -9.15 -15.86 4.05
CA ALA A 56 -10.47 -15.24 3.97
C ALA A 56 -11.38 -16.01 3.01
N LYS A 57 -12.58 -16.34 3.46
CA LYS A 57 -13.67 -16.88 2.64
C LYS A 57 -14.63 -15.77 2.24
N LYS A 58 -15.16 -15.90 1.04
CA LYS A 58 -16.12 -14.96 0.48
C LYS A 58 -17.56 -15.45 0.73
N ASP A 59 -18.46 -14.50 0.89
CA ASP A 59 -19.89 -14.73 0.79
C ASP A 59 -20.25 -15.19 -0.64
N GLU A 60 -21.08 -16.21 -0.78
CA GLU A 60 -21.38 -16.82 -2.08
C GLU A 60 -22.24 -15.93 -2.99
N GLU A 61 -23.02 -15.00 -2.44
CA GLU A 61 -23.90 -14.12 -3.20
C GLU A 61 -23.23 -12.79 -3.52
N THR A 62 -22.63 -12.15 -2.51
CA THR A 62 -22.05 -10.82 -2.63
C THR A 62 -20.60 -10.82 -3.11
N LEU A 63 -19.90 -11.95 -2.95
CA LEU A 63 -18.45 -12.14 -3.17
C LEU A 63 -17.57 -11.26 -2.25
N ILE A 64 -18.16 -10.68 -1.20
CA ILE A 64 -17.45 -9.92 -0.17
C ILE A 64 -16.71 -10.89 0.74
N GLN A 65 -15.50 -10.57 1.12
CA GLN A 65 -14.73 -11.33 2.10
C GLN A 65 -15.29 -11.02 3.49
N ASN A 66 -15.97 -11.96 4.11
CA ASN A 66 -16.67 -11.75 5.39
C ASN A 66 -16.39 -12.82 6.45
N GLN A 67 -15.53 -13.79 6.17
CA GLN A 67 -15.19 -14.85 7.12
C GLN A 67 -13.69 -15.14 7.10
N ILE A 68 -13.10 -15.42 8.27
CA ILE A 68 -11.71 -15.85 8.42
C ILE A 68 -11.68 -17.24 9.01
N TYR A 69 -10.95 -18.12 8.35
CA TYR A 69 -10.72 -19.50 8.74
C TYR A 69 -9.25 -19.78 8.98
N VAL A 70 -9.01 -20.81 9.79
CA VAL A 70 -7.69 -21.44 9.98
C VAL A 70 -7.78 -22.86 9.46
N HIS A 71 -6.89 -23.22 8.54
CA HIS A 71 -6.72 -24.54 7.97
C HIS A 71 -5.44 -25.18 8.50
N GLU A 72 -5.52 -26.44 8.94
CA GLU A 72 -4.36 -27.27 9.28
C GLU A 72 -3.90 -28.03 8.04
N ILE A 73 -2.62 -27.92 7.71
CA ILE A 73 -2.05 -28.57 6.52
C ILE A 73 -2.20 -30.09 6.61
N GLY A 74 -2.76 -30.68 5.56
CA GLY A 74 -3.02 -32.12 5.45
C GLY A 74 -4.39 -32.56 5.96
N THR A 75 -5.30 -31.60 6.27
CA THR A 75 -6.70 -31.91 6.64
C THR A 75 -7.67 -31.55 5.53
N ASP A 76 -8.93 -31.95 5.64
CA ASP A 76 -10.00 -31.54 4.72
C ASP A 76 -10.53 -30.14 5.10
N GLN A 77 -10.90 -29.32 4.10
CA GLN A 77 -11.45 -27.98 4.33
C GLN A 77 -12.67 -27.96 5.27
N SER A 78 -13.44 -29.04 5.37
CA SER A 78 -14.58 -29.13 6.29
C SER A 78 -14.19 -29.16 7.77
N GLU A 79 -12.91 -29.40 8.09
CA GLU A 79 -12.36 -29.38 9.43
C GLU A 79 -11.83 -27.99 9.84
N ASP A 80 -11.84 -27.03 8.90
CA ASP A 80 -11.30 -25.69 9.11
C ASP A 80 -12.07 -24.93 10.20
N LYS A 81 -11.33 -24.23 11.06
CA LYS A 81 -11.89 -23.47 12.17
C LYS A 81 -12.23 -22.04 11.75
N LEU A 82 -13.52 -21.70 11.80
CA LEU A 82 -13.97 -20.30 11.71
C LEU A 82 -13.50 -19.54 12.96
N ILE A 83 -12.73 -18.45 12.78
CA ILE A 83 -12.23 -17.62 13.89
C ILE A 83 -12.86 -16.22 13.90
N TYR A 84 -13.35 -15.72 12.75
CA TYR A 84 -14.05 -14.45 12.66
C TYR A 84 -15.12 -14.49 11.57
N LYS A 85 -16.26 -13.82 11.83
CA LYS A 85 -17.30 -13.58 10.85
C LYS A 85 -17.81 -12.15 10.96
N GLU A 86 -17.86 -11.43 9.85
CA GLU A 86 -18.49 -10.13 9.70
C GLU A 86 -19.91 -10.32 9.18
N ASP A 87 -20.88 -9.80 9.88
CA ASP A 87 -22.29 -9.88 9.52
C ASP A 87 -22.79 -8.62 8.78
N ASP A 88 -22.01 -7.54 8.79
CA ASP A 88 -22.32 -6.31 8.06
C ASP A 88 -21.69 -6.34 6.67
N ASN A 89 -22.51 -6.46 5.64
CA ASN A 89 -22.10 -6.56 4.24
C ASN A 89 -21.50 -5.26 3.66
N GLU A 90 -21.47 -4.16 4.40
CA GLU A 90 -20.75 -2.95 3.99
C GLU A 90 -19.23 -3.08 4.21
N PHE A 91 -18.79 -4.01 5.06
CA PHE A 91 -17.39 -4.21 5.40
C PHE A 91 -16.75 -5.36 4.61
N ASN A 92 -15.51 -5.12 4.17
CA ASN A 92 -14.62 -6.14 3.63
C ASN A 92 -13.57 -6.54 4.67
N ILE A 93 -13.12 -7.79 4.61
CA ILE A 93 -12.03 -8.29 5.44
C ILE A 93 -10.75 -8.42 4.61
N TRP A 94 -9.63 -7.96 5.18
CA TRP A 94 -8.29 -8.12 4.62
C TRP A 94 -7.36 -8.80 5.63
N LEU A 95 -6.42 -9.58 5.14
CA LEU A 95 -5.36 -10.18 5.94
C LEU A 95 -4.02 -9.56 5.58
N SER A 96 -3.23 -9.22 6.59
CA SER A 96 -1.85 -8.79 6.46
C SER A 96 -0.99 -9.41 7.56
N GLU A 97 0.31 -9.50 7.31
CA GLU A 97 1.29 -10.00 8.28
C GLU A 97 2.11 -8.84 8.83
N SER A 98 2.34 -8.79 10.16
CA SER A 98 3.22 -7.79 10.73
C SER A 98 4.65 -7.94 10.22
N ARG A 99 5.39 -6.83 10.11
CA ARG A 99 6.79 -6.84 9.66
C ARG A 99 7.70 -7.59 10.62
N THR A 100 7.36 -7.61 11.91
CA THR A 100 8.07 -8.42 12.92
C THR A 100 7.77 -9.92 12.83
N LYS A 101 6.81 -10.32 11.97
CA LYS A 101 6.36 -11.72 11.80
C LYS A 101 5.66 -12.32 13.02
N LYS A 102 5.24 -11.51 13.98
CA LYS A 102 4.59 -11.96 15.22
C LYS A 102 3.07 -12.06 15.11
N TYR A 103 2.46 -11.18 14.30
CA TYR A 103 1.01 -11.05 14.24
C TYR A 103 0.48 -11.22 12.82
N ILE A 104 -0.73 -11.73 12.73
CA ILE A 104 -1.60 -11.63 11.57
C ILE A 104 -2.64 -10.57 11.90
N TYR A 105 -2.74 -9.56 11.06
CA TYR A 105 -3.76 -8.51 11.13
C TYR A 105 -4.99 -8.92 10.34
N ILE A 106 -6.15 -8.78 10.96
CA ILE A 106 -7.46 -8.92 10.32
C ILE A 106 -8.06 -7.52 10.27
N TYR A 107 -7.99 -6.89 9.11
CA TYR A 107 -8.59 -5.59 8.84
C TYR A 107 -10.04 -5.77 8.41
N ILE A 108 -10.94 -5.00 9.01
CA ILE A 108 -12.36 -4.93 8.67
C ILE A 108 -12.66 -3.50 8.29
N GLU A 109 -12.91 -3.26 7.01
CA GLU A 109 -12.90 -1.91 6.46
C GLU A 109 -14.06 -1.66 5.52
N LYS A 110 -14.59 -0.43 5.59
CA LYS A 110 -15.39 0.23 4.56
C LYS A 110 -14.80 1.61 4.24
N THR A 111 -15.44 2.37 3.37
CA THR A 111 -14.90 3.64 2.84
C THR A 111 -14.50 4.66 3.94
N ASP A 112 -15.18 4.66 5.08
CA ASP A 112 -15.06 5.66 6.12
C ASP A 112 -14.76 5.10 7.52
N SER A 113 -14.64 3.80 7.67
CA SER A 113 -14.45 3.16 8.98
C SER A 113 -13.59 1.93 8.88
N SER A 114 -12.72 1.74 9.86
CA SER A 114 -11.91 0.53 9.98
C SER A 114 -11.89 -0.03 11.40
N GLU A 115 -11.62 -1.33 11.49
CA GLU A 115 -11.40 -2.09 12.72
C GLU A 115 -10.28 -3.09 12.48
N VAL A 116 -9.41 -3.29 13.46
CA VAL A 116 -8.28 -4.21 13.33
C VAL A 116 -8.25 -5.19 14.48
N TRP A 117 -8.13 -6.47 14.16
CA TRP A 117 -7.92 -7.55 15.11
C TRP A 117 -6.52 -8.14 14.93
N LEU A 118 -5.89 -8.49 16.03
CA LEU A 118 -4.60 -9.18 16.09
C LEU A 118 -4.83 -10.68 16.33
N LEU A 119 -4.09 -11.49 15.58
CA LEU A 119 -3.95 -12.93 15.83
C LEU A 119 -2.47 -13.23 16.03
N ASP A 120 -2.15 -13.89 17.13
CA ASP A 120 -0.79 -14.39 17.36
C ASP A 120 -0.44 -15.44 16.30
N LYS A 121 0.60 -15.19 15.53
CA LYS A 121 1.03 -16.05 14.44
C LYS A 121 1.63 -17.38 14.94
N ASP A 122 2.13 -17.41 16.19
CA ASP A 122 2.60 -18.63 16.85
C ASP A 122 1.44 -19.49 17.37
N ASN A 123 0.25 -18.89 17.54
CA ASN A 123 -0.95 -19.56 18.01
C ASN A 123 -2.19 -19.21 17.18
N PRO A 124 -2.26 -19.65 15.91
CA PRO A 124 -3.33 -19.25 14.97
C PRO A 124 -4.73 -19.76 15.36
N LEU A 125 -4.82 -20.73 16.29
CA LEU A 125 -6.07 -21.23 16.86
C LEU A 125 -6.47 -20.51 18.17
N GLY A 126 -5.68 -19.53 18.59
CA GLY A 126 -5.88 -18.72 19.79
C GLY A 126 -7.01 -17.71 19.67
N ASN A 127 -7.08 -16.82 20.64
CA ASN A 127 -8.08 -15.76 20.65
C ASN A 127 -7.61 -14.57 19.78
N LEU A 128 -8.57 -13.95 19.13
CA LEU A 128 -8.37 -12.66 18.49
C LEU A 128 -8.36 -11.54 19.55
N GLU A 129 -7.51 -10.57 19.36
CA GLU A 129 -7.43 -9.37 20.20
C GLU A 129 -7.81 -8.12 19.39
N LEU A 130 -8.88 -7.44 19.80
CA LEU A 130 -9.34 -6.21 19.15
C LEU A 130 -8.40 -5.06 19.50
N VAL A 131 -7.89 -4.36 18.49
CA VAL A 131 -7.08 -3.14 18.69
C VAL A 131 -7.96 -1.99 19.13
N LEU A 132 -8.88 -1.57 18.28
CA LEU A 132 -9.84 -0.54 18.60
C LEU A 132 -11.13 -0.81 17.83
N LYS A 133 -12.26 -0.70 18.54
CA LYS A 133 -13.57 -0.86 17.91
C LYS A 133 -13.81 0.25 16.89
N ARG A 134 -14.33 -0.13 15.73
CA ARG A 134 -14.71 0.79 14.67
C ARG A 134 -15.67 1.87 15.15
N SER A 135 -15.51 3.05 14.65
CA SER A 135 -16.43 4.17 14.79
C SER A 135 -16.57 4.89 13.46
N GLU A 136 -17.66 5.62 13.31
CA GLU A 136 -17.97 6.39 12.12
C GLU A 136 -16.85 7.40 11.80
N ASN A 137 -16.44 7.49 10.56
CA ASN A 137 -15.38 8.38 10.06
C ASN A 137 -13.99 8.17 10.69
N HIS A 138 -13.75 7.03 11.32
CA HIS A 138 -12.43 6.69 11.84
C HIS A 138 -11.78 5.57 11.02
N LEU A 139 -10.74 5.94 10.30
CA LEU A 139 -9.87 5.05 9.55
C LEU A 139 -8.53 4.94 10.26
N TYR A 140 -8.06 3.71 10.46
CA TYR A 140 -6.72 3.47 10.96
C TYR A 140 -6.17 2.14 10.45
N SER A 141 -4.86 2.10 10.31
CA SER A 141 -4.08 0.88 10.14
C SER A 141 -3.03 0.78 11.24
N ILE A 142 -2.50 -0.41 11.47
CA ILE A 142 -1.53 -0.64 12.55
C ILE A 142 -0.34 -1.44 12.03
N GLU A 143 0.84 -1.16 12.59
CA GLU A 143 2.05 -1.95 12.32
C GLU A 143 2.84 -2.18 13.62
N ASP A 144 3.40 -3.38 13.77
CA ASP A 144 4.25 -3.74 14.90
C ASP A 144 5.66 -3.14 14.73
N GLY A 145 6.03 -2.29 15.65
CA GLY A 145 7.35 -1.65 15.71
C GLY A 145 8.27 -2.25 16.77
N GLY A 146 8.04 -3.50 17.17
CA GLY A 146 8.85 -4.18 18.18
C GLY A 146 8.33 -3.92 19.59
N ASP A 147 8.74 -2.86 20.24
CA ASP A 147 8.30 -2.51 21.60
C ASP A 147 6.90 -1.89 21.62
N TYR A 148 6.53 -1.18 20.58
CA TYR A 148 5.25 -0.49 20.42
C TYR A 148 4.53 -0.97 19.17
N PHE A 149 3.22 -0.72 19.11
CA PHE A 149 2.54 -0.61 17.83
C PHE A 149 2.54 0.85 17.36
N TYR A 150 2.45 1.04 16.04
CA TYR A 150 2.26 2.35 15.41
C TYR A 150 1.01 2.31 14.56
N ALA A 151 0.19 3.34 14.67
CA ALA A 151 -1.02 3.47 13.87
C ALA A 151 -0.92 4.67 12.95
N LEU A 152 -1.30 4.47 11.69
CA LEU A 152 -1.66 5.56 10.79
C LEU A 152 -3.15 5.80 10.97
N SER A 153 -3.56 7.00 11.42
CA SER A 153 -4.92 7.26 11.85
C SER A 153 -5.40 8.66 11.48
N ASN A 154 -6.69 8.78 11.15
CA ASN A 154 -7.37 10.06 10.96
C ASN A 154 -8.14 10.51 12.21
N TYR A 155 -7.86 9.93 13.37
CA TYR A 155 -8.52 10.25 14.63
C TYR A 155 -8.38 11.74 14.99
N ASP A 156 -9.46 12.32 15.58
CA ASP A 156 -9.52 13.72 15.99
C ASP A 156 -9.36 14.70 14.82
N ASP A 157 -10.16 14.48 13.76
CA ASP A 157 -10.21 15.30 12.53
C ASP A 157 -8.87 15.42 11.77
N ALA A 158 -7.98 14.47 11.98
CA ALA A 158 -6.70 14.40 11.26
C ALA A 158 -6.91 13.86 9.83
N LYS A 159 -7.66 14.58 8.99
CA LYS A 159 -8.09 14.13 7.64
C LYS A 159 -6.94 13.65 6.76
N ASN A 160 -5.77 14.28 6.85
CA ASN A 160 -4.57 13.88 6.12
C ASN A 160 -3.73 12.82 6.85
N PHE A 161 -4.29 12.19 7.87
CA PHE A 161 -3.68 11.20 8.74
C PHE A 161 -2.50 11.73 9.56
N LYS A 162 -2.23 11.02 10.64
CA LYS A 162 -1.10 11.19 11.55
C LYS A 162 -0.59 9.83 12.00
N VAL A 163 0.65 9.77 12.51
CA VAL A 163 1.20 8.54 13.07
C VAL A 163 1.12 8.61 14.59
N MET A 164 0.53 7.58 15.18
CA MET A 164 0.37 7.44 16.62
C MET A 164 1.13 6.21 17.12
N ARG A 165 1.66 6.28 18.34
CA ARG A 165 2.30 5.18 19.05
C ARG A 165 1.35 4.59 20.07
N LEU A 166 1.32 3.28 20.19
CA LEU A 166 0.46 2.52 21.08
C LEU A 166 1.33 1.61 21.95
N GLU A 167 1.16 1.73 23.28
CA GLU A 167 1.71 0.71 24.19
C GLU A 167 1.05 -0.64 23.92
N LYS A 168 1.81 -1.73 24.02
CA LYS A 168 1.26 -3.09 23.81
C LYS A 168 0.27 -3.52 24.88
N ASP A 169 0.32 -2.87 26.04
CA ASP A 169 -0.66 -3.01 27.09
C ASP A 169 -1.64 -1.84 27.07
N GLY A 170 -2.93 -2.09 26.86
CA GLY A 170 -3.99 -1.06 26.92
C GLY A 170 -4.18 -0.25 25.64
N PHE A 171 -3.74 -0.73 24.50
CA PHE A 171 -3.95 -0.08 23.19
C PHE A 171 -5.43 -0.03 22.77
N GLN A 172 -6.31 -0.81 23.39
CA GLN A 172 -7.76 -0.80 23.14
C GLN A 172 -8.44 0.52 23.50
N ASN A 173 -7.75 1.39 24.23
CA ASN A 173 -8.24 2.71 24.60
C ASN A 173 -7.52 3.79 23.79
N ILE A 174 -8.24 4.47 22.92
CA ILE A 174 -7.70 5.54 22.05
C ILE A 174 -7.00 6.66 22.85
N ASN A 175 -7.40 6.91 24.08
CA ASN A 175 -6.79 7.93 24.93
C ASN A 175 -5.35 7.57 25.39
N ASN A 176 -4.94 6.30 25.20
CA ASN A 176 -3.59 5.84 25.47
C ASN A 176 -2.68 5.94 24.23
N TRP A 177 -3.22 6.36 23.09
CA TRP A 177 -2.45 6.53 21.88
C TRP A 177 -1.73 7.87 21.89
N GLU A 178 -0.43 7.85 21.66
CA GLU A 178 0.42 9.04 21.67
C GLU A 178 0.80 9.46 20.25
N GLU A 179 0.67 10.74 19.93
CA GLU A 179 1.04 11.28 18.64
C GLU A 179 2.56 11.32 18.47
N VAL A 180 3.07 10.75 17.38
CA VAL A 180 4.51 10.69 17.03
C VAL A 180 4.81 11.62 15.86
N ILE A 181 3.93 11.62 14.86
CA ILE A 181 4.00 12.53 13.72
C ILE A 181 2.65 13.19 13.59
N GLU A 182 2.64 14.50 13.77
CA GLU A 182 1.45 15.33 13.75
C GLU A 182 0.78 15.37 12.37
N VAL A 183 -0.54 15.56 12.37
CA VAL A 183 -1.25 15.85 11.12
C VAL A 183 -0.74 17.16 10.51
N ARG A 184 -0.60 17.19 9.21
CA ARG A 184 -0.18 18.36 8.44
C ARG A 184 -1.18 18.64 7.33
N ASP A 185 -1.74 19.84 7.27
CA ASP A 185 -2.72 20.22 6.23
C ASP A 185 -2.19 20.08 4.81
N THR A 186 -0.88 20.23 4.63
CA THR A 186 -0.20 20.18 3.33
C THR A 186 0.32 18.80 2.95
N HIS A 187 0.34 17.83 3.86
CA HIS A 187 0.89 16.50 3.66
C HIS A 187 -0.17 15.44 3.94
N TYR A 188 -0.49 14.64 2.95
CA TYR A 188 -1.39 13.50 3.07
C TYR A 188 -0.57 12.22 3.23
N ILE A 189 -0.62 11.58 4.40
CA ILE A 189 0.10 10.33 4.65
C ILE A 189 -0.71 9.17 4.06
N GLU A 190 -0.07 8.38 3.18
CA GLU A 190 -0.71 7.26 2.48
C GLU A 190 -0.33 5.90 3.05
N ASP A 191 0.92 5.75 3.50
CA ASP A 191 1.46 4.47 3.95
C ASP A 191 2.63 4.67 4.90
N MET A 192 2.92 3.67 5.74
CA MET A 192 4.10 3.66 6.60
C MET A 192 4.71 2.26 6.72
N LEU A 193 6.02 2.22 6.91
CA LEU A 193 6.78 1.02 7.25
C LEU A 193 7.57 1.26 8.52
N THR A 194 7.42 0.38 9.50
CA THR A 194 8.23 0.41 10.73
C THR A 194 9.52 -0.39 10.54
N PHE A 195 10.60 0.11 11.11
CA PHE A 195 11.88 -0.55 11.29
C PHE A 195 12.30 -0.43 12.75
N ASN A 196 13.33 -1.13 13.16
CA ASN A 196 13.76 -1.14 14.56
C ASN A 196 14.00 0.28 15.13
N GLU A 197 14.62 1.18 14.36
CA GLU A 197 14.96 2.54 14.80
C GLU A 197 14.29 3.65 13.97
N PHE A 198 13.45 3.30 12.99
CA PHE A 198 12.90 4.25 12.02
C PHE A 198 11.45 3.94 11.66
N ILE A 199 10.73 4.98 11.26
CA ILE A 199 9.50 4.86 10.48
C ILE A 199 9.76 5.51 9.11
N VAL A 200 9.43 4.78 8.04
CA VAL A 200 9.44 5.31 6.68
C VAL A 200 7.99 5.58 6.28
N ILE A 201 7.71 6.80 5.87
CA ILE A 201 6.36 7.26 5.51
C ILE A 201 6.34 7.59 4.03
N GLN A 202 5.32 7.09 3.34
CA GLN A 202 4.93 7.60 2.04
C GLN A 202 3.83 8.63 2.24
N SER A 203 4.06 9.84 1.78
CA SER A 203 3.07 10.91 1.85
C SER A 203 3.00 11.70 0.54
N ARG A 204 2.06 12.64 0.44
CA ARG A 204 1.94 13.57 -0.68
C ARG A 204 2.08 14.99 -0.20
N TYR A 205 2.84 15.75 -0.96
CA TYR A 205 2.96 17.21 -0.82
C TYR A 205 2.65 17.89 -2.15
N ASP A 206 1.69 18.80 -2.16
CA ASP A 206 1.21 19.47 -3.39
C ASP A 206 0.92 18.47 -4.54
N GLY A 207 0.33 17.31 -4.22
CA GLY A 207 -0.03 16.24 -5.17
C GLY A 207 1.15 15.40 -5.70
N ILE A 208 2.36 15.60 -5.20
CA ILE A 208 3.55 14.80 -5.55
C ILE A 208 3.80 13.79 -4.42
N PRO A 209 3.95 12.50 -4.73
CA PRO A 209 4.32 11.51 -3.72
C PRO A 209 5.75 11.75 -3.22
N ILE A 210 5.95 11.71 -1.91
CA ILE A 210 7.25 11.88 -1.25
C ILE A 210 7.49 10.74 -0.26
N ILE A 211 8.75 10.49 0.08
CA ILE A 211 9.14 9.59 1.17
C ILE A 211 9.83 10.40 2.25
N GLU A 212 9.40 10.18 3.49
CA GLU A 212 9.98 10.78 4.69
C GLU A 212 10.45 9.69 5.64
N VAL A 213 11.56 9.93 6.33
CA VAL A 213 12.15 9.01 7.31
C VAL A 213 12.14 9.67 8.68
N PHE A 214 11.40 9.06 9.60
CA PHE A 214 11.40 9.44 11.00
C PHE A 214 12.41 8.59 11.78
N ASN A 215 13.30 9.22 12.52
CA ASN A 215 14.32 8.57 13.34
C ASN A 215 13.97 8.69 14.82
N PHE A 216 13.81 7.54 15.52
CA PHE A 216 13.43 7.50 16.92
C PHE A 216 14.49 8.08 17.85
N ALA A 217 15.79 8.00 17.50
CA ALA A 217 16.87 8.43 18.39
C ALA A 217 16.90 9.94 18.60
N ASN A 218 16.43 10.73 17.63
CA ASN A 218 16.50 12.20 17.67
C ASN A 218 15.18 12.89 17.31
N ASN A 219 14.11 12.14 17.09
CA ASN A 219 12.79 12.59 16.66
C ASN A 219 12.81 13.48 15.39
N SER A 220 13.76 13.26 14.49
CA SER A 220 13.82 14.01 13.23
C SER A 220 13.00 13.33 12.15
N LEU A 221 12.26 14.11 11.37
CA LEU A 221 11.55 13.69 10.16
C LEU A 221 12.23 14.34 8.94
N ASN A 222 12.81 13.55 8.05
CA ASN A 222 13.56 14.04 6.91
C ASN A 222 12.98 13.49 5.60
N GLN A 223 12.72 14.39 4.64
CA GLN A 223 12.29 14.01 3.30
C GLN A 223 13.47 13.60 2.44
N ILE A 224 13.25 12.59 1.60
CA ILE A 224 14.23 12.16 0.59
C ILE A 224 14.04 13.00 -0.67
N ASP A 225 15.13 13.61 -1.14
CA ASP A 225 15.11 14.41 -2.36
C ASP A 225 14.99 13.56 -3.62
N MET A 226 14.11 13.96 -4.53
CA MET A 226 13.90 13.32 -5.82
C MET A 226 14.43 14.19 -6.97
N LYS A 227 14.82 13.52 -8.06
CA LYS A 227 15.51 14.17 -9.18
C LYS A 227 14.59 14.97 -10.10
N ASP A 228 13.42 14.44 -10.40
CA ASP A 228 12.50 15.03 -11.36
C ASP A 228 11.46 15.94 -10.67
N GLU A 229 10.90 16.90 -11.38
CA GLU A 229 9.87 17.80 -10.87
C GLU A 229 8.54 17.11 -10.64
N VAL A 230 8.20 16.12 -11.46
CA VAL A 230 7.03 15.27 -11.35
C VAL A 230 7.43 13.82 -11.55
N TYR A 231 6.95 12.95 -10.69
CA TYR A 231 7.32 11.55 -10.67
C TYR A 231 6.24 10.70 -9.98
N ASP A 232 6.45 9.43 -10.02
CA ASP A 232 5.74 8.40 -9.29
C ASP A 232 6.76 7.64 -8.44
N LEU A 233 6.41 7.37 -7.21
CA LEU A 233 7.19 6.52 -6.31
C LEU A 233 6.25 5.69 -5.44
N GLY A 234 6.78 4.61 -4.88
CA GLY A 234 6.05 3.78 -3.93
C GLY A 234 6.97 2.87 -3.16
N LEU A 235 6.63 2.63 -1.90
CA LEU A 235 7.31 1.64 -1.10
C LEU A 235 7.11 0.27 -1.72
N VAL A 236 8.20 -0.50 -1.88
CA VAL A 236 8.15 -1.87 -2.41
C VAL A 236 8.44 -2.87 -1.30
N TYR A 237 8.47 -4.17 -1.62
CA TYR A 237 8.69 -5.22 -0.63
C TYR A 237 9.90 -4.96 0.27
N ASN A 238 9.62 -4.73 1.56
CA ASN A 238 10.57 -4.42 2.63
C ASN A 238 10.30 -5.32 3.85
N ASN A 239 10.32 -6.63 3.68
CA ASN A 239 9.83 -7.60 4.65
C ASN A 239 10.72 -7.80 5.89
N ASN A 240 11.94 -7.27 5.90
CA ASN A 240 12.83 -7.39 7.04
C ASN A 240 12.72 -6.16 7.94
N PHE A 241 12.21 -6.37 9.15
CA PHE A 241 12.07 -5.34 10.18
C PHE A 241 13.42 -4.79 10.65
N ASP A 242 14.45 -5.65 10.77
CA ASP A 242 15.80 -5.28 11.25
C ASP A 242 16.72 -4.74 10.14
N SER A 243 16.15 -4.43 8.97
CA SER A 243 16.94 -3.92 7.84
C SER A 243 17.47 -2.51 8.10
N SER A 244 18.75 -2.27 7.78
CA SER A 244 19.36 -0.94 7.77
C SER A 244 18.98 -0.10 6.55
N PHE A 245 18.19 -0.63 5.65
CA PHE A 245 17.78 0.04 4.43
C PHE A 245 16.36 -0.34 4.03
N PHE A 246 15.76 0.49 3.19
CA PHE A 246 14.53 0.11 2.49
C PHE A 246 14.67 0.30 0.98
N ARG A 247 13.73 -0.28 0.24
CA ARG A 247 13.62 -0.16 -1.20
C ARG A 247 12.34 0.58 -1.57
N TYR A 248 12.41 1.35 -2.63
CA TYR A 248 11.25 1.99 -3.23
C TYR A 248 11.34 2.00 -4.76
N SER A 249 10.21 2.00 -5.41
CA SER A 249 10.10 2.21 -6.85
C SER A 249 10.15 3.71 -7.15
N TYR A 250 10.70 4.05 -8.30
CA TYR A 250 10.71 5.41 -8.82
C TYR A 250 10.59 5.38 -10.32
N SER A 251 9.77 6.26 -10.87
CA SER A 251 9.74 6.57 -12.29
C SER A 251 9.23 7.99 -12.50
N SER A 252 9.43 8.56 -13.70
CA SER A 252 8.76 9.81 -14.09
C SER A 252 8.24 9.67 -15.51
N LEU A 253 7.49 10.65 -16.00
CA LEU A 253 7.01 10.64 -17.38
C LEU A 253 8.15 10.53 -18.42
N LYS A 254 9.41 10.80 -18.04
CA LYS A 254 10.61 10.66 -18.88
C LYS A 254 11.67 9.70 -18.33
N THR A 255 11.55 9.24 -17.08
CA THR A 255 12.51 8.34 -16.46
C THR A 255 11.91 6.95 -16.33
N SER A 256 12.52 5.93 -16.98
CA SER A 256 12.05 4.55 -16.93
C SER A 256 12.04 4.00 -15.50
N PRO A 257 11.18 3.01 -15.17
CA PRO A 257 11.06 2.46 -13.83
C PRO A 257 12.39 1.97 -13.25
N GLN A 258 12.61 2.32 -12.00
CA GLN A 258 13.80 1.99 -11.22
C GLN A 258 13.38 1.44 -9.85
N ILE A 259 14.22 0.60 -9.26
CA ILE A 259 14.17 0.27 -7.84
C ILE A 259 15.42 0.88 -7.21
N LEU A 260 15.19 1.65 -6.16
CA LEU A 260 16.25 2.28 -5.39
C LEU A 260 16.35 1.64 -4.01
N LYS A 261 17.56 1.60 -3.49
CA LYS A 261 17.89 1.24 -2.11
C LYS A 261 18.31 2.51 -1.39
N TYR A 262 17.61 2.83 -0.29
CA TYR A 262 17.96 3.93 0.60
C TYR A 262 18.53 3.36 1.91
N ASP A 263 19.72 3.79 2.29
CA ASP A 263 20.35 3.43 3.56
C ASP A 263 19.84 4.38 4.66
N LEU A 264 19.29 3.82 5.75
CA LEU A 264 18.66 4.57 6.83
C LEU A 264 19.64 5.28 7.75
N TYR A 265 20.91 4.84 7.80
CA TYR A 265 21.94 5.43 8.65
C TYR A 265 22.80 6.42 7.88
N ASP A 266 23.21 6.06 6.67
CA ASP A 266 24.10 6.88 5.85
C ASP A 266 23.35 7.90 5.00
N ASN A 267 22.02 7.81 4.93
CA ASN A 267 21.16 8.64 4.08
C ASN A 267 21.57 8.62 2.60
N THR A 268 22.09 7.48 2.13
CA THR A 268 22.51 7.31 0.74
C THR A 268 21.48 6.58 -0.11
N ASN A 269 21.37 7.01 -1.35
CA ASN A 269 20.36 6.54 -2.28
C ASN A 269 21.01 5.94 -3.53
N ASN A 270 20.74 4.65 -3.83
CA ASN A 270 21.39 3.92 -4.90
C ASN A 270 20.37 3.19 -5.78
N VAL A 271 20.48 3.36 -7.11
CA VAL A 271 19.68 2.58 -8.07
C VAL A 271 20.22 1.15 -8.11
N ILE A 272 19.39 0.18 -7.71
CA ILE A 272 19.75 -1.25 -7.73
C ILE A 272 19.18 -1.99 -8.94
N TRP A 273 18.17 -1.43 -9.57
CA TRP A 273 17.57 -1.96 -10.80
C TRP A 273 16.97 -0.84 -11.63
N LYS A 274 17.09 -0.93 -12.96
CA LYS A 274 16.48 -0.01 -13.91
C LYS A 274 15.91 -0.79 -15.10
N LYS A 275 14.66 -0.51 -15.46
CA LYS A 275 14.03 -1.09 -16.65
C LYS A 275 14.68 -0.54 -17.92
N GLN A 276 15.17 -1.45 -18.75
CA GLN A 276 15.64 -1.08 -20.09
C GLN A 276 14.45 -0.89 -21.03
N VAL A 277 14.42 0.24 -21.73
CA VAL A 277 13.37 0.56 -22.71
C VAL A 277 14.04 0.81 -24.05
N ASN A 278 13.75 -0.05 -25.04
CA ASN A 278 14.33 0.04 -26.36
C ASN A 278 13.89 1.35 -27.06
N ASN A 279 14.82 1.99 -27.78
CA ASN A 279 14.58 3.20 -28.56
C ASN A 279 13.99 4.39 -27.74
N PHE A 280 14.27 4.43 -26.45
CA PHE A 280 13.88 5.51 -25.56
C PHE A 280 15.13 6.16 -24.97
N ILE A 281 15.25 7.48 -25.12
CA ILE A 281 16.32 8.31 -24.57
C ILE A 281 15.65 9.37 -23.71
N ASP A 282 15.82 9.27 -22.39
CA ASP A 282 15.17 10.14 -21.39
C ASP A 282 15.49 11.64 -21.61
N THR A 283 16.69 11.95 -22.07
CA THR A 283 17.14 13.32 -22.34
C THR A 283 16.47 13.99 -23.53
N ASP A 284 15.73 13.23 -24.37
CA ASP A 284 14.97 13.78 -25.52
C ASP A 284 13.65 14.41 -25.10
N TYR A 285 13.23 14.22 -23.85
CA TYR A 285 11.93 14.69 -23.37
C TYR A 285 12.08 15.70 -22.24
N GLU A 286 11.10 16.58 -22.13
CA GLU A 286 10.92 17.51 -21.03
C GLU A 286 9.63 17.20 -20.29
N ILE A 287 9.68 17.37 -18.96
CA ILE A 287 8.53 17.30 -18.08
C ILE A 287 8.35 18.65 -17.38
N LYS A 288 7.11 19.01 -17.12
CA LYS A 288 6.77 20.20 -16.33
C LYS A 288 5.53 19.95 -15.50
N ARG A 289 5.47 20.63 -14.38
CA ARG A 289 4.26 20.77 -13.61
C ARG A 289 3.67 22.13 -13.84
N ILE A 290 2.39 22.18 -14.17
CA ILE A 290 1.62 23.41 -14.32
C ILE A 290 0.39 23.34 -13.43
N LYS A 291 -0.20 24.49 -13.12
CA LYS A 291 -1.50 24.57 -12.45
C LYS A 291 -2.47 25.28 -13.40
N THR A 292 -3.68 24.75 -13.50
CA THR A 292 -4.76 25.34 -14.28
C THR A 292 -5.98 25.58 -13.40
N LEU A 293 -6.71 26.65 -13.66
CA LEU A 293 -7.92 26.96 -12.91
C LEU A 293 -9.10 26.13 -13.41
N ALA A 294 -9.78 25.49 -12.50
CA ALA A 294 -11.11 24.93 -12.73
C ALA A 294 -12.16 26.05 -12.80
N ARG A 295 -13.44 25.71 -13.06
CA ARG A 295 -14.52 26.70 -13.21
C ARG A 295 -14.85 27.45 -11.91
N ASP A 296 -14.45 26.92 -10.78
CA ASP A 296 -14.61 27.45 -9.42
C ASP A 296 -13.33 28.05 -8.87
N ASP A 297 -12.41 28.43 -9.74
CA ASP A 297 -11.10 29.00 -9.43
C ASP A 297 -10.15 28.10 -8.64
N THR A 298 -10.46 26.81 -8.49
CA THR A 298 -9.57 25.84 -7.85
C THR A 298 -8.37 25.55 -8.76
N ASN A 299 -7.16 25.60 -8.19
CA ASN A 299 -5.94 25.25 -8.90
C ASN A 299 -5.80 23.72 -9.03
N VAL A 300 -5.94 23.19 -10.24
CA VAL A 300 -5.74 21.78 -10.57
C VAL A 300 -4.32 21.56 -11.06
N PRO A 301 -3.52 20.71 -10.40
CA PRO A 301 -2.19 20.36 -10.88
C PRO A 301 -2.25 19.49 -12.14
N VAL A 302 -1.37 19.79 -13.09
CA VAL A 302 -1.24 19.02 -14.34
C VAL A 302 0.23 18.76 -14.62
N SER A 303 0.60 17.49 -14.72
CA SER A 303 1.92 17.06 -15.13
C SER A 303 1.95 16.85 -16.64
N ILE A 304 2.90 17.46 -17.35
CA ILE A 304 3.02 17.33 -18.80
C ILE A 304 4.38 16.76 -19.20
N VAL A 305 4.39 16.03 -20.30
CA VAL A 305 5.62 15.56 -20.98
C VAL A 305 5.51 15.79 -22.47
N TYR A 306 6.62 16.18 -23.08
CA TYR A 306 6.72 16.44 -24.51
C TYR A 306 8.17 16.27 -25.00
N LYS A 307 8.34 16.12 -26.31
CA LYS A 307 9.67 16.03 -26.93
C LYS A 307 10.33 17.40 -26.95
N LYS A 308 11.61 17.48 -26.60
CA LYS A 308 12.38 18.74 -26.62
C LYS A 308 12.30 19.44 -27.97
N GLY A 309 12.16 20.76 -27.93
CA GLY A 309 12.08 21.59 -29.13
C GLY A 309 10.67 21.66 -29.78
N LEU A 310 9.67 21.01 -29.16
CA LEU A 310 8.28 21.08 -29.64
C LEU A 310 7.69 22.51 -29.45
N ASP A 311 7.03 23.05 -30.48
CA ASP A 311 6.20 24.26 -30.35
C ASP A 311 4.90 23.89 -29.59
N LEU A 312 4.85 24.24 -28.31
CA LEU A 312 3.74 23.90 -27.45
C LEU A 312 2.42 24.57 -27.79
N LYS A 313 2.46 25.72 -28.49
CA LYS A 313 1.24 26.50 -28.80
C LYS A 313 0.30 25.78 -29.77
N ASN A 314 0.89 25.03 -30.71
CA ASN A 314 0.15 24.37 -31.80
C ASN A 314 0.19 22.83 -31.68
N ALA A 315 0.84 22.29 -30.66
CA ALA A 315 0.95 20.86 -30.49
C ALA A 315 -0.38 20.24 -30.02
N PRO A 316 -0.80 19.12 -30.60
CA PRO A 316 -1.93 18.37 -30.10
C PRO A 316 -1.60 17.81 -28.70
N MET A 317 -2.60 17.76 -27.82
CA MET A 317 -2.45 17.29 -26.46
C MET A 317 -3.42 16.15 -26.17
N LEU A 318 -2.89 15.07 -25.56
CA LEU A 318 -3.68 14.01 -24.94
C LEU A 318 -3.68 14.22 -23.42
N ILE A 319 -4.85 14.50 -22.85
CA ILE A 319 -5.03 14.66 -21.40
C ILE A 319 -5.66 13.41 -20.83
N TYR A 320 -5.11 12.95 -19.71
CA TYR A 320 -5.63 11.84 -18.92
C TYR A 320 -5.97 12.33 -17.51
N GLY A 321 -7.09 11.91 -16.96
CA GLY A 321 -7.52 12.12 -15.59
C GLY A 321 -8.51 11.03 -15.20
N TYR A 322 -8.64 10.75 -13.89
CA TYR A 322 -9.57 9.74 -13.38
C TYR A 322 -10.64 10.36 -12.46
N GLY A 323 -10.22 10.87 -11.29
CA GLY A 323 -11.05 11.66 -10.38
C GLY A 323 -12.19 10.86 -9.74
N SER A 324 -11.90 9.68 -9.20
CA SER A 324 -12.89 8.87 -8.48
C SER A 324 -12.22 7.97 -7.45
N TYR A 325 -12.97 7.58 -6.41
CA TYR A 325 -12.58 6.63 -5.36
C TYR A 325 -11.32 7.01 -4.57
N GLY A 326 -10.93 8.28 -4.55
CA GLY A 326 -9.67 8.71 -3.93
C GLY A 326 -8.41 8.20 -4.63
N ILE A 327 -8.53 7.64 -5.86
CA ILE A 327 -7.39 7.08 -6.58
C ILE A 327 -6.54 8.19 -7.18
N ASN A 328 -5.25 8.20 -6.82
CA ASN A 328 -4.28 9.16 -7.28
C ASN A 328 -3.76 8.85 -8.69
N MET A 329 -3.51 9.89 -9.48
CA MET A 329 -2.97 9.76 -10.83
C MET A 329 -1.52 10.24 -10.88
N ASP A 330 -0.60 9.32 -10.61
CA ASP A 330 0.82 9.62 -10.55
C ASP A 330 1.50 9.72 -11.91
N SER A 331 2.55 10.53 -11.93
CA SER A 331 3.31 10.90 -13.13
C SER A 331 4.39 9.88 -13.49
N GLY A 332 4.03 8.58 -13.42
CA GLY A 332 4.91 7.47 -13.72
C GLY A 332 5.17 7.25 -15.21
N PHE A 333 6.20 6.48 -15.51
CA PHE A 333 6.62 6.15 -16.87
C PHE A 333 5.59 5.28 -17.62
N ARG A 334 5.24 5.73 -18.83
CA ARG A 334 4.32 5.01 -19.72
C ARG A 334 4.95 4.83 -21.10
N SER A 335 5.50 3.66 -21.41
CA SER A 335 6.10 3.38 -22.72
C SER A 335 5.11 3.54 -23.90
N THR A 336 3.81 3.35 -23.65
CA THR A 336 2.74 3.44 -24.65
C THR A 336 2.51 4.86 -25.17
N ILE A 337 2.93 5.90 -24.44
CA ILE A 337 2.81 7.30 -24.91
C ILE A 337 4.00 7.74 -25.77
N THR A 338 5.14 7.04 -25.72
CA THR A 338 6.35 7.41 -26.47
C THR A 338 6.11 7.62 -27.98
N PRO A 339 5.33 6.74 -28.67
CA PRO A 339 5.01 6.97 -30.06
C PRO A 339 4.22 8.25 -30.36
N LEU A 340 3.38 8.70 -29.40
CA LEU A 340 2.65 9.97 -29.52
C LEU A 340 3.61 11.17 -29.33
N LEU A 341 4.47 11.11 -28.31
CA LEU A 341 5.48 12.15 -28.07
C LEU A 341 6.40 12.32 -29.28
N ASN A 342 6.82 11.23 -29.91
CA ASN A 342 7.65 11.25 -31.12
C ASN A 342 6.93 11.81 -32.35
N ARG A 343 5.60 11.88 -32.35
CA ARG A 343 4.77 12.51 -33.39
C ARG A 343 4.44 13.97 -33.07
N GLY A 344 5.00 14.52 -32.00
CA GLY A 344 4.78 15.91 -31.61
C GLY A 344 3.54 16.14 -30.75
N PHE A 345 3.04 15.14 -30.04
CA PHE A 345 2.01 15.31 -29.05
C PHE A 345 2.60 15.71 -27.69
N ILE A 346 1.82 16.46 -26.93
CA ILE A 346 1.98 16.64 -25.49
C ILE A 346 1.13 15.55 -24.81
N PHE A 347 1.66 14.89 -23.80
CA PHE A 347 0.85 14.05 -22.90
C PHE A 347 0.73 14.75 -21.56
N ALA A 348 -0.48 14.78 -21.01
CA ALA A 348 -0.80 15.43 -19.75
C ALA A 348 -1.55 14.50 -18.80
N ILE A 349 -1.23 14.57 -17.51
CA ILE A 349 -1.99 13.96 -16.43
C ILE A 349 -2.54 15.08 -15.55
N ALA A 350 -3.87 15.17 -15.46
CA ALA A 350 -4.55 16.13 -14.60
C ALA A 350 -4.97 15.42 -13.28
N GLN A 351 -4.50 15.95 -12.17
CA GLN A 351 -4.82 15.48 -10.83
C GLN A 351 -6.12 16.15 -10.35
N ILE A 352 -7.25 15.65 -10.87
CA ILE A 352 -8.57 16.26 -10.66
C ILE A 352 -9.21 15.77 -9.33
N ARG A 353 -10.16 16.56 -8.80
CA ARG A 353 -10.96 16.17 -7.63
C ARG A 353 -11.67 14.85 -7.81
N GLY A 354 -11.94 14.17 -6.69
CA GLY A 354 -12.40 12.78 -6.63
C GLY A 354 -11.24 11.78 -6.53
N GLY A 355 -9.98 12.20 -6.86
CA GLY A 355 -8.75 11.60 -6.37
C GLY A 355 -8.36 12.18 -5.01
N ALA A 356 -7.35 11.66 -4.35
CA ALA A 356 -6.79 12.19 -3.11
C ALA A 356 -5.39 12.82 -3.32
N ASP A 357 -5.07 13.20 -4.56
CA ASP A 357 -3.73 13.70 -4.92
C ASP A 357 -3.30 14.89 -4.04
N MET A 358 -4.21 15.81 -3.75
CA MET A 358 -3.94 17.01 -2.94
C MET A 358 -4.28 16.85 -1.46
N GLY A 359 -4.57 15.63 -0.99
CA GLY A 359 -5.03 15.31 0.34
C GLY A 359 -6.48 14.83 0.38
N ARG A 360 -6.96 14.42 1.54
CA ARG A 360 -8.30 13.82 1.71
C ARG A 360 -9.43 14.76 1.27
N TYR A 361 -9.30 16.07 1.52
CA TYR A 361 -10.29 17.04 1.09
C TYR A 361 -10.53 17.07 -0.43
N TRP A 362 -9.49 16.71 -1.22
CA TRP A 362 -9.58 16.66 -2.69
C TRP A 362 -10.50 15.54 -3.18
N TYR A 363 -10.65 14.51 -2.36
CA TYR A 363 -11.60 13.41 -2.57
C TYR A 363 -13.01 13.73 -2.07
N GLU A 364 -13.12 14.47 -0.95
CA GLU A 364 -14.39 14.77 -0.28
C GLU A 364 -15.17 15.92 -0.93
N ASP A 365 -14.48 16.86 -1.64
CA ASP A 365 -15.06 17.98 -2.40
C ASP A 365 -15.54 17.57 -3.81
#